data_eb06ffbf01597190ed71a65bbffe0e86
#
_entry.id   eb06ffbf01597190ed71a65bbffe0e86
#
_cell.length_a   1.000
_cell.length_b   1.000
_cell.length_c   1.000
_cell.angle_alpha   90.00
_cell.angle_beta   90.00
_cell.angle_gamma   90.00
#
_symmetry.space_group_name_H-M   'P 1'
#
loop_
_entity.id
_entity.type
_entity.pdbx_description
1 polymer ?
#
loop_
_entity_poly.entity_id
_entity_poly.type
_entity_poly.pdbx_seq_one_letter_code
_entity_poly.pdbx_strand_id
1 'polypeptide(L)'
;MLSNIKRGDIFYADLSPVVGSEQGGLRPVLIIQNDVGNRHSPTVIAAAITSRMGKTRLPTHIDIHADRVGLAKDSVILLEQIRTLDKRRLKEKMGHLDSAVMMQVNNAIAVSFGLGDVVSTSVASAEPTVQTGAVASIANHSNEDNHTSDRSGNAYS
;
A
#
# COMPACT_ATOMS: atom_id res chain seq x y z
N MET A 1 22.61 -7.97 12.12
CA MET A 1 21.17 -7.83 12.39
C MET A 1 20.74 -6.44 11.93
N LEU A 2 19.84 -6.36 10.97
CA LEU A 2 19.29 -5.08 10.51
C LEU A 2 18.24 -4.62 11.54
N SER A 3 18.69 -3.99 12.60
CA SER A 3 17.87 -3.71 13.78
C SER A 3 16.99 -2.46 13.68
N ASN A 4 17.07 -1.69 12.58
CA ASN A 4 16.36 -0.42 12.47
C ASN A 4 15.90 -0.15 11.03
N ILE A 5 14.95 -0.94 10.58
CA ILE A 5 14.30 -0.73 9.27
C ILE A 5 13.13 0.21 9.46
N LYS A 6 13.08 1.27 8.65
CA LYS A 6 12.01 2.27 8.66
C LYS A 6 11.32 2.36 7.31
N ARG A 7 10.03 2.67 7.34
CA ARG A 7 9.27 3.01 6.13
C ARG A 7 9.93 4.19 5.43
N GLY A 8 10.20 4.06 4.13
CA GLY A 8 10.94 5.04 3.34
C GLY A 8 12.42 4.73 3.18
N ASP A 9 12.95 3.76 3.90
CA ASP A 9 14.34 3.31 3.71
C ASP A 9 14.50 2.60 2.37
N ILE A 10 15.66 2.78 1.76
CA ILE A 10 16.10 2.07 0.56
C ILE A 10 17.20 1.11 0.94
N PHE A 11 17.00 -0.17 0.62
CA PHE A 11 17.97 -1.24 0.81
C PHE A 11 18.29 -1.91 -0.51
N TYR A 12 19.52 -2.39 -0.68
CA TYR A 12 19.76 -3.46 -1.63
C TYR A 12 19.14 -4.75 -1.11
N ALA A 13 18.51 -5.50 -2.00
CA ALA A 13 17.89 -6.79 -1.69
C ALA A 13 18.11 -7.78 -2.83
N ASP A 14 18.24 -9.05 -2.48
CA ASP A 14 18.20 -10.14 -3.45
C ASP A 14 16.74 -10.56 -3.67
N LEU A 15 16.23 -10.26 -4.85
CA LEU A 15 14.86 -10.57 -5.24
C LEU A 15 14.70 -11.93 -5.93
N SER A 16 15.81 -12.61 -6.22
CA SER A 16 15.78 -13.91 -6.89
C SER A 16 15.35 -15.04 -5.94
N PRO A 17 14.68 -16.10 -6.44
CA PRO A 17 14.21 -16.31 -7.81
C PRO A 17 12.92 -15.53 -8.11
N VAL A 18 12.71 -15.23 -9.39
CA VAL A 18 11.50 -14.56 -9.91
C VAL A 18 10.98 -15.28 -11.15
N VAL A 19 9.76 -14.96 -11.55
CA VAL A 19 9.10 -15.54 -12.74
C VAL A 19 8.76 -14.43 -13.73
N GLY A 20 9.09 -14.63 -15.00
CA GLY A 20 8.69 -13.76 -16.10
C GLY A 20 9.08 -12.30 -15.90
N SER A 21 8.09 -11.43 -15.94
CA SER A 21 8.26 -9.96 -15.86
C SER A 21 8.48 -9.41 -14.45
N GLU A 22 8.56 -10.25 -13.44
CA GLU A 22 8.91 -9.81 -12.09
C GLU A 22 10.31 -9.22 -12.05
N GLN A 23 10.50 -8.17 -11.26
CA GLN A 23 11.81 -7.58 -11.04
C GLN A 23 12.66 -8.51 -10.18
N GLY A 24 13.79 -8.96 -10.70
CA GLY A 24 14.66 -9.94 -10.05
C GLY A 24 16.08 -9.45 -9.87
N GLY A 25 16.91 -10.33 -9.30
CA GLY A 25 18.32 -10.08 -9.03
C GLY A 25 18.57 -9.18 -7.83
N LEU A 26 19.83 -8.79 -7.66
CA LEU A 26 20.24 -7.85 -6.62
C LEU A 26 19.93 -6.42 -7.10
N ARG A 27 19.05 -5.73 -6.39
CA ARG A 27 18.60 -4.38 -6.72
C ARG A 27 18.10 -3.60 -5.54
N PRO A 28 18.02 -2.26 -5.65
CA PRO A 28 17.41 -1.45 -4.60
C PRO A 28 15.91 -1.74 -4.48
N VAL A 29 15.41 -1.69 -3.26
CA VAL A 29 13.99 -1.73 -2.93
C VAL A 29 13.65 -0.62 -1.95
N LEU A 30 12.42 -0.12 -2.03
CA LEU A 30 11.87 0.84 -1.08
C LEU A 30 11.03 0.10 -0.05
N ILE A 31 11.30 0.31 1.23
CA ILE A 31 10.46 -0.21 2.32
C ILE A 31 9.19 0.61 2.41
N ILE A 32 8.06 -0.03 2.19
CA ILE A 32 6.73 0.62 2.26
C ILE A 32 5.86 0.10 3.40
N GLN A 33 6.28 -0.95 4.09
CA GLN A 33 5.59 -1.46 5.26
C GLN A 33 5.62 -0.43 6.40
N ASN A 34 4.55 -0.40 7.20
CA ASN A 34 4.50 0.44 8.40
C ASN A 34 5.60 0.08 9.43
N ASP A 35 5.94 1.02 10.29
CA ASP A 35 7.08 0.85 11.20
C ASP A 35 6.82 -0.11 12.34
N VAL A 36 5.58 -0.35 12.72
CA VAL A 36 5.23 -1.41 13.69
C VAL A 36 5.56 -2.79 13.09
N GLY A 37 5.13 -3.04 11.86
CA GLY A 37 5.50 -4.24 11.11
C GLY A 37 7.01 -4.35 10.90
N ASN A 38 7.67 -3.26 10.53
CA ASN A 38 9.12 -3.23 10.34
C ASN A 38 9.89 -3.63 11.60
N ARG A 39 9.37 -3.29 12.76
CA ARG A 39 9.98 -3.62 14.05
C ARG A 39 9.75 -5.09 14.45
N HIS A 40 8.56 -5.61 14.26
CA HIS A 40 8.11 -6.86 14.86
C HIS A 40 7.99 -8.04 13.90
N SER A 41 7.80 -7.80 12.60
CA SER A 41 7.67 -8.87 11.62
C SER A 41 9.04 -9.39 11.15
N PRO A 42 9.19 -10.69 10.83
CA PRO A 42 10.35 -11.22 10.15
C PRO A 42 10.42 -10.82 8.68
N THR A 43 9.36 -10.25 8.15
CA THR A 43 9.24 -9.82 6.76
C THR A 43 8.99 -8.32 6.65
N VAL A 44 9.26 -7.78 5.47
CA VAL A 44 8.92 -6.42 5.08
C VAL A 44 8.10 -6.42 3.79
N ILE A 45 7.34 -5.37 3.58
CA ILE A 45 6.70 -5.10 2.29
C ILE A 45 7.53 -4.04 1.59
N ALA A 46 7.95 -4.32 0.37
CA ALA A 46 8.84 -3.46 -0.39
C ALA A 46 8.41 -3.34 -1.86
N ALA A 47 8.77 -2.21 -2.47
CA ALA A 47 8.61 -1.96 -3.89
C ALA A 47 9.96 -2.00 -4.58
N ALA A 48 10.04 -2.63 -5.75
CA ALA A 48 11.25 -2.70 -6.53
C ALA A 48 11.64 -1.33 -7.11
N ILE A 49 12.92 -1.08 -7.19
CA ILE A 49 13.51 0.11 -7.83
C ILE A 49 14.35 -0.34 -9.01
N THR A 50 14.22 0.35 -10.14
CA THR A 50 14.98 0.07 -11.35
C THR A 50 15.61 1.32 -11.93
N SER A 51 16.85 1.20 -12.42
CA SER A 51 17.49 2.23 -13.24
C SER A 51 17.16 2.11 -14.73
N ARG A 52 16.53 1.02 -15.14
CA ARG A 52 16.09 0.81 -16.51
C ARG A 52 14.76 1.51 -16.73
N MET A 53 14.81 2.64 -17.40
CA MET A 53 13.64 3.41 -17.74
C MET A 53 13.09 2.94 -19.08
N GLY A 54 11.93 2.30 -19.06
CA GLY A 54 11.13 2.07 -20.27
C GLY A 54 10.58 3.38 -20.82
N LYS A 55 10.11 3.37 -22.06
CA LYS A 55 9.50 4.54 -22.71
C LYS A 55 8.13 4.90 -22.12
N THR A 56 7.45 3.95 -21.51
CA THR A 56 6.08 4.10 -20.98
C THR A 56 6.15 4.39 -19.48
N ARG A 57 5.59 5.53 -19.08
CA ARG A 57 5.40 5.89 -17.68
C ARG A 57 4.03 5.50 -17.22
N LEU A 58 3.95 4.86 -16.04
CA LEU A 58 2.71 4.53 -15.36
C LEU A 58 2.47 5.48 -14.18
N PRO A 59 1.21 5.70 -13.76
CA PRO A 59 0.91 6.48 -12.55
C PRO A 59 1.52 5.89 -11.27
N THR A 60 1.92 4.62 -11.32
CA THR A 60 2.58 3.90 -10.22
C THR A 60 4.09 4.05 -10.21
N HIS A 61 4.66 4.80 -11.14
CA HIS A 61 6.10 5.06 -11.24
C HIS A 61 6.46 6.37 -10.54
N ILE A 62 7.42 6.33 -9.64
CA ILE A 62 7.96 7.51 -8.94
C ILE A 62 9.44 7.65 -9.25
N ASP A 63 9.80 8.79 -9.84
CA ASP A 63 11.20 9.11 -10.13
C ASP A 63 11.97 9.49 -8.87
N ILE A 64 13.19 8.98 -8.76
CA ILE A 64 14.13 9.36 -7.71
C ILE A 64 15.50 9.70 -8.31
N HIS A 65 16.08 10.80 -7.83
CA HIS A 65 17.40 11.23 -8.25
C HIS A 65 18.49 10.56 -7.39
N ALA A 66 19.49 10.01 -8.04
CA ALA A 66 20.56 9.23 -7.41
C ALA A 66 21.27 9.98 -6.29
N ASP A 67 21.57 11.25 -6.50
CA ASP A 67 22.31 12.10 -5.57
C ASP A 67 21.59 12.37 -4.24
N ARG A 68 20.24 12.22 -4.23
CA ARG A 68 19.43 12.44 -3.03
C ARG A 68 19.27 11.22 -2.14
N VAL A 69 19.55 10.04 -2.67
CA VAL A 69 19.20 8.78 -2.02
C VAL A 69 20.34 7.75 -1.98
N GLY A 70 21.56 8.16 -2.34
CA GLY A 70 22.73 7.29 -2.28
C GLY A 70 22.76 6.17 -3.33
N LEU A 71 21.99 6.30 -4.40
CA LEU A 71 22.01 5.36 -5.53
C LEU A 71 23.05 5.78 -6.57
N ALA A 72 23.55 4.81 -7.34
CA ALA A 72 24.54 5.06 -8.40
C ALA A 72 23.94 5.75 -9.63
N LYS A 73 22.64 5.58 -9.87
CA LYS A 73 21.91 6.10 -11.03
C LYS A 73 20.54 6.59 -10.65
N ASP A 74 20.06 7.58 -11.38
CA ASP A 74 18.64 7.96 -11.34
C ASP A 74 17.77 6.74 -11.62
N SER A 75 16.73 6.58 -10.86
CA SER A 75 15.94 5.36 -10.82
C SER A 75 14.46 5.67 -10.72
N VAL A 76 13.67 4.62 -10.86
CA VAL A 76 12.21 4.66 -10.75
C VAL A 76 11.76 3.62 -9.73
N ILE A 77 10.92 4.04 -8.79
CA ILE A 77 10.22 3.13 -7.89
C ILE A 77 9.00 2.60 -8.62
N LEU A 78 8.82 1.30 -8.61
CA LEU A 78 7.74 0.60 -9.30
C LEU A 78 6.70 0.14 -8.28
N LEU A 79 5.66 0.96 -8.05
CA LEU A 79 4.63 0.63 -7.06
C LEU A 79 3.63 -0.44 -7.55
N GLU A 80 3.77 -0.93 -8.77
CA GLU A 80 3.13 -2.14 -9.25
C GLU A 80 3.95 -3.41 -8.98
N GLN A 81 5.22 -3.26 -8.60
CA GLN A 81 6.15 -4.35 -8.27
C GLN A 81 6.38 -4.40 -6.75
N ILE A 82 5.29 -4.61 -6.02
CA ILE A 82 5.29 -4.70 -4.56
C ILE A 82 5.29 -6.16 -4.15
N ARG A 83 6.13 -6.51 -3.18
CA ARG A 83 6.19 -7.88 -2.67
C ARG A 83 6.63 -7.93 -1.22
N THR A 84 6.31 -9.04 -0.57
CA THR A 84 6.81 -9.39 0.75
C THR A 84 8.20 -9.99 0.62
N LEU A 85 9.13 -9.50 1.41
CA LEU A 85 10.50 -9.99 1.49
C LEU A 85 10.82 -10.43 2.92
N ASP A 86 11.45 -11.59 3.07
CA ASP A 86 12.11 -11.93 4.32
C ASP A 86 13.25 -10.93 4.58
N LYS A 87 13.39 -10.45 5.80
CA LYS A 87 14.44 -9.48 6.16
C LYS A 87 15.86 -9.97 5.82
N ARG A 88 16.09 -11.28 5.76
CA ARG A 88 17.38 -11.86 5.35
C ARG A 88 17.75 -11.56 3.90
N ARG A 89 16.79 -11.19 3.06
CA ARG A 89 17.05 -10.73 1.68
C ARG A 89 17.62 -9.33 1.60
N LEU A 90 17.44 -8.52 2.64
CA LEU A 90 17.95 -7.16 2.70
C LEU A 90 19.46 -7.18 2.93
N LYS A 91 20.17 -6.37 2.17
CA LYS A 91 21.61 -6.17 2.25
C LYS A 91 21.90 -4.79 2.83
N GLU A 92 22.67 -3.99 2.18
CA GLU A 92 23.08 -2.67 2.62
C GLU A 92 21.96 -1.64 2.51
N LYS A 93 21.81 -0.78 3.52
CA LYS A 93 20.95 0.39 3.45
C LYS A 93 21.62 1.46 2.60
N MET A 94 20.91 1.93 1.58
CA MET A 94 21.41 2.92 0.62
C MET A 94 21.01 4.35 0.97
N GLY A 95 19.85 4.53 1.57
CA GLY A 95 19.33 5.85 1.89
C GLY A 95 17.92 5.82 2.44
N HIS A 96 17.30 7.00 2.46
CA HIS A 96 15.96 7.21 2.95
C HIS A 96 15.28 8.29 2.13
N LEU A 97 14.02 8.09 1.75
CA LEU A 97 13.23 9.11 1.04
C LEU A 97 12.66 10.13 2.01
N ASP A 98 12.64 11.39 1.57
CA ASP A 98 11.97 12.45 2.32
C ASP A 98 10.45 12.31 2.31
N SER A 99 9.77 13.06 3.18
CA SER A 99 8.32 12.99 3.31
C SER A 99 7.57 13.43 2.06
N ALA A 100 8.11 14.35 1.28
CA ALA A 100 7.47 14.83 0.05
C ALA A 100 7.41 13.73 -1.01
N VAL A 101 8.51 12.99 -1.20
CA VAL A 101 8.54 11.84 -2.10
C VAL A 101 7.68 10.70 -1.57
N MET A 102 7.68 10.46 -0.26
CA MET A 102 6.84 9.43 0.34
C MET A 102 5.34 9.72 0.20
N MET A 103 4.91 10.98 0.14
CA MET A 103 3.52 11.33 -0.20
C MET A 103 3.17 10.90 -1.63
N GLN A 104 4.07 11.10 -2.58
CA GLN A 104 3.88 10.62 -3.96
C GLN A 104 3.81 9.08 -4.00
N VAL A 105 4.65 8.40 -3.23
CA VAL A 105 4.63 6.95 -3.08
C VAL A 105 3.29 6.48 -2.52
N ASN A 106 2.75 7.14 -1.51
CA ASN A 106 1.44 6.80 -0.93
C ASN A 106 0.33 6.87 -1.98
N ASN A 107 0.32 7.93 -2.80
CA ASN A 107 -0.66 8.07 -3.88
C ASN A 107 -0.50 6.97 -4.94
N ALA A 108 0.73 6.66 -5.31
CA ALA A 108 1.01 5.60 -6.28
C ALA A 108 0.62 4.20 -5.75
N ILE A 109 0.79 3.93 -4.46
CA ILE A 109 0.31 2.70 -3.83
C ILE A 109 -1.22 2.62 -3.90
N ALA A 110 -1.92 3.70 -3.61
CA ALA A 110 -3.37 3.75 -3.69
C ALA A 110 -3.87 3.47 -5.12
N VAL A 111 -3.23 4.04 -6.12
CA VAL A 111 -3.50 3.74 -7.53
C VAL A 111 -3.25 2.27 -7.84
N SER A 112 -2.09 1.75 -7.46
CA SER A 112 -1.68 0.37 -7.72
C SER A 112 -2.63 -0.65 -7.10
N PHE A 113 -3.16 -0.35 -5.91
CA PHE A 113 -4.05 -1.25 -5.17
C PHE A 113 -5.54 -1.00 -5.47
N GLY A 114 -5.85 -0.04 -6.34
CA GLY A 114 -7.23 0.26 -6.69
C GLY A 114 -8.04 0.88 -5.54
N LEU A 115 -7.39 1.64 -4.66
CA LEU A 115 -8.05 2.27 -3.51
C LEU A 115 -8.76 3.59 -3.85
N GLY A 116 -8.79 3.95 -5.13
CA GLY A 116 -9.36 5.23 -5.59
C GLY A 116 -8.45 6.42 -5.27
N ASP A 117 -8.99 7.62 -5.42
CA ASP A 117 -8.27 8.82 -5.04
C ASP A 117 -8.14 8.83 -3.51
N VAL A 118 -6.95 8.52 -3.03
CA VAL A 118 -6.59 8.97 -1.70
C VAL A 118 -6.40 10.46 -1.84
N VAL A 119 -7.51 11.19 -1.73
CA VAL A 119 -7.46 12.62 -1.55
C VAL A 119 -6.56 12.80 -0.35
N SER A 120 -5.42 13.45 -0.55
CA SER A 120 -4.68 14.00 0.54
C SER A 120 -5.60 15.01 1.21
N THR A 121 -6.39 14.53 2.14
CA THR A 121 -6.90 15.39 3.17
C THR A 121 -5.61 15.89 3.84
N SER A 122 -5.19 17.08 3.42
CA SER A 122 -4.45 17.90 4.35
C SER A 122 -5.31 17.87 5.59
N VAL A 123 -4.86 17.14 6.59
CA VAL A 123 -5.45 17.19 7.90
C VAL A 123 -5.13 18.59 8.41
N ALA A 124 -5.90 19.57 7.98
CA ALA A 124 -6.19 20.66 8.84
C ALA A 124 -6.76 19.98 10.08
N SER A 125 -6.09 20.14 11.19
CA SER A 125 -6.52 19.70 12.51
C SER A 125 -7.92 20.23 12.76
N ALA A 126 -8.92 19.51 12.27
CA ALA A 126 -10.29 19.66 12.69
C ALA A 126 -10.38 18.85 13.98
N GLU A 127 -10.35 19.56 15.09
CA GLU A 127 -10.81 18.98 16.33
C GLU A 127 -12.17 18.32 16.06
N PRO A 128 -12.40 17.12 16.59
CA PRO A 128 -13.71 16.50 16.45
C PRO A 128 -14.70 17.39 17.19
N THR A 129 -15.44 18.17 16.43
CA THR A 129 -16.63 18.81 16.97
C THR A 129 -17.57 17.66 17.27
N VAL A 130 -17.71 17.35 18.53
CA VAL A 130 -18.79 16.48 18.99
C VAL A 130 -20.09 17.21 18.70
N GLN A 131 -20.65 16.98 17.54
CA GLN A 131 -22.04 17.28 17.32
C GLN A 131 -22.80 16.27 18.15
N THR A 132 -23.32 16.71 19.27
CA THR A 132 -24.46 16.08 19.91
C THR A 132 -25.61 16.20 18.95
N GLY A 133 -25.65 15.30 17.98
CA GLY A 133 -26.78 15.14 17.08
C GLY A 133 -27.95 14.63 17.90
N ALA A 134 -29.02 15.41 17.89
CA ALA A 134 -30.28 14.99 18.41
C ALA A 134 -30.61 13.61 17.86
N VAL A 135 -30.92 12.69 18.75
CA VAL A 135 -31.44 11.38 18.43
C VAL A 135 -32.78 11.62 17.74
N ALA A 136 -32.83 11.46 16.42
CA ALA A 136 -34.08 11.40 15.72
C ALA A 136 -34.74 10.08 16.16
N SER A 137 -35.82 10.19 16.92
CA SER A 137 -36.68 9.07 17.26
C SER A 137 -37.24 8.50 15.97
N ILE A 138 -36.85 7.30 15.63
CA ILE A 138 -37.48 6.52 14.58
C ILE A 138 -38.83 6.07 15.17
N ALA A 139 -39.89 6.71 14.74
CA ALA A 139 -41.22 6.25 15.03
C ALA A 139 -41.45 4.89 14.37
N ASN A 140 -41.65 3.89 15.20
CA ASN A 140 -42.17 2.61 14.77
C ASN A 140 -43.52 2.81 14.09
N HIS A 141 -43.59 2.54 12.80
CA HIS A 141 -44.85 2.22 12.17
C HIS A 141 -44.95 0.72 12.04
N SER A 142 -45.57 0.12 13.03
CA SER A 142 -46.17 -1.19 12.92
C SER A 142 -47.31 -1.11 11.88
N ASN A 143 -47.17 -1.84 10.82
CA ASN A 143 -48.30 -2.21 10.01
C ASN A 143 -48.40 -3.72 10.01
N GLU A 144 -49.30 -4.18 10.87
CA GLU A 144 -49.96 -5.46 10.72
C GLU A 144 -50.82 -5.39 9.47
N ASP A 145 -50.85 -6.47 8.75
CA ASP A 145 -51.98 -7.15 8.18
C ASP A 145 -51.50 -8.04 7.05
N ASN A 146 -51.62 -9.27 7.26
CA ASN A 146 -52.76 -10.13 7.10
C ASN A 146 -52.67 -11.01 5.86
N HIS A 147 -52.57 -12.28 6.17
CA HIS A 147 -53.41 -13.36 5.63
C HIS A 147 -53.17 -13.78 4.17
N THR A 148 -52.80 -14.97 3.93
CA THR A 148 -53.49 -16.23 3.76
C THR A 148 -52.62 -17.18 2.97
N SER A 149 -52.48 -18.30 3.56
CA SER A 149 -52.76 -19.65 3.09
C SER A 149 -52.73 -19.88 1.57
N ASP A 150 -51.97 -20.81 1.08
CA ASP A 150 -52.43 -22.16 0.85
C ASP A 150 -51.40 -23.00 0.09
N ARG A 151 -51.17 -24.15 0.66
CA ARG A 151 -51.08 -25.50 0.10
C ARG A 151 -50.19 -25.83 -1.09
N SER A 152 -49.36 -26.74 -0.71
CA SER A 152 -49.27 -28.11 -1.26
C SER A 152 -48.50 -28.32 -2.54
N GLY A 153 -47.63 -29.28 -2.43
CA GLY A 153 -47.49 -30.31 -3.41
C GLY A 153 -46.03 -30.61 -3.74
N ASN A 154 -45.45 -31.45 -3.00
CA ASN A 154 -45.19 -32.83 -3.29
C ASN A 154 -44.39 -33.06 -4.58
N ALA A 155 -43.26 -33.60 -4.44
CA ALA A 155 -42.80 -34.96 -4.69
C ALA A 155 -41.82 -35.09 -5.84
N TYR A 156 -40.71 -35.67 -5.45
CA TYR A 156 -39.95 -36.77 -6.07
C TYR A 156 -39.83 -36.81 -7.62
N SER A 157 -38.65 -36.69 -8.11
CA SER A 157 -37.84 -37.73 -8.76
C SER A 157 -36.47 -37.20 -9.10
#